data_ce7403810fd9ab1673ecf48a93efbf37
#
_entry.id   ce7403810fd9ab1673ecf48a93efbf37
#
_cell.length_a   1.000
_cell.length_b   1.000
_cell.length_c   1.000
_cell.angle_alpha   90.00
_cell.angle_beta   90.00
_cell.angle_gamma   90.00
#
_symmetry.space_group_name_H-M   'P 1'
#
loop_
_entity.id
_entity.type
_entity.pdbx_description
1 polymer ?
#
loop_
_entity_poly.entity_id
_entity_poly.type
_entity_poly.pdbx_seq_one_letter_code
_entity_poly.pdbx_strand_id
1 'polypeptide(L)'
;MKNGYRITCLPGFRDENDLDLGDRDPLVSVWTGNRSRIAAHQDLPDNLACVAAGRRRFTLFPPEQLSNLYIGPLDFAPANQPISLVDFHQPDLVKFPRFAEAMAHAQVAELLPGDAIFMPSMWWHHIEGLDSFNVLINYWWRQSPGYMDAPVNTLMHAILTLRELPPPQRLAWQEVFRHYIFEADGSEAAHIPEPARGVLGPLNLDKARSMRAAIMQKLKR
;
A
#
# COMPACT_ATOMS: atom_id res chain seq x y z
N MET A 1 -9.43 -11.13 14.18
CA MET A 1 -10.54 -11.00 13.22
C MET A 1 -10.66 -9.53 12.85
N LYS A 2 -10.49 -9.21 11.56
CA LYS A 2 -10.66 -7.83 11.06
C LYS A 2 -12.14 -7.62 10.75
N ASN A 3 -12.88 -6.99 11.65
CA ASN A 3 -14.25 -6.56 11.36
C ASN A 3 -14.21 -5.07 10.99
N GLY A 4 -13.80 -4.77 9.75
CA GLY A 4 -13.96 -3.45 9.15
C GLY A 4 -15.31 -3.36 8.45
N TYR A 5 -16.14 -2.44 8.87
CA TYR A 5 -17.42 -2.15 8.24
C TYR A 5 -17.33 -0.81 7.51
N ARG A 6 -17.88 -0.75 6.30
CA ARG A 6 -18.10 0.56 5.66
C ARG A 6 -19.00 1.40 6.57
N ILE A 7 -18.74 2.71 6.65
CA ILE A 7 -19.43 3.65 7.55
C ILE A 7 -20.94 3.77 7.30
N THR A 8 -21.49 3.05 6.32
CA THR A 8 -22.93 2.95 6.07
C THR A 8 -23.71 2.42 7.30
N CYS A 9 -23.03 1.79 8.27
CA CYS A 9 -23.63 1.36 9.53
C CYS A 9 -23.85 2.50 10.53
N LEU A 10 -23.31 3.71 10.28
CA LEU A 10 -23.47 4.90 11.13
C LEU A 10 -24.09 6.04 10.29
N PRO A 11 -25.43 6.05 10.14
CA PRO A 11 -26.12 7.13 9.43
C PRO A 11 -25.79 8.50 10.04
N GLY A 12 -25.57 9.51 9.19
CA GLY A 12 -25.22 10.87 9.64
C GLY A 12 -23.76 11.08 10.05
N PHE A 13 -22.95 10.01 10.15
CA PHE A 13 -21.57 10.15 10.60
C PHE A 13 -20.75 11.10 9.69
N ARG A 14 -20.92 10.99 8.37
CA ARG A 14 -20.20 11.84 7.41
C ARG A 14 -20.65 13.29 7.41
N ASP A 15 -21.85 13.58 7.89
CA ASP A 15 -22.37 14.93 7.97
C ASP A 15 -21.67 15.75 9.07
N GLU A 16 -21.14 15.05 10.09
CA GLU A 16 -20.46 15.65 11.25
C GLU A 16 -18.94 15.42 11.23
N ASN A 17 -18.46 14.43 10.45
CA ASN A 17 -17.08 14.00 10.43
C ASN A 17 -16.58 13.90 9.00
N ASP A 18 -16.41 15.03 8.34
CA ASP A 18 -15.87 15.12 7.01
C ASP A 18 -14.36 15.41 7.04
N LEU A 19 -13.67 14.98 5.98
CA LEU A 19 -12.27 15.27 5.73
C LEU A 19 -12.18 15.95 4.36
N ASP A 20 -11.82 17.24 4.36
CA ASP A 20 -11.65 17.96 3.10
C ASP A 20 -10.44 17.45 2.32
N LEU A 21 -10.71 16.64 1.33
CA LEU A 21 -9.74 16.08 0.39
C LEU A 21 -9.94 16.58 -1.04
N GLY A 22 -10.68 17.69 -1.22
CA GLY A 22 -11.11 18.18 -2.53
C GLY A 22 -12.02 17.16 -3.23
N ASP A 23 -11.74 16.83 -4.49
CA ASP A 23 -12.57 15.91 -5.28
C ASP A 23 -12.42 14.42 -4.92
N ARG A 24 -11.64 14.08 -3.88
CA ARG A 24 -11.41 12.69 -3.47
C ARG A 24 -12.43 12.24 -2.45
N ASP A 25 -13.14 11.17 -2.75
CA ASP A 25 -14.07 10.53 -1.81
C ASP A 25 -13.34 9.40 -1.05
N PRO A 26 -13.03 9.58 0.25
CA PRO A 26 -12.34 8.57 1.02
C PRO A 26 -13.25 7.36 1.29
N LEU A 27 -12.66 6.17 1.26
CA LEU A 27 -13.29 5.01 1.85
C LEU A 27 -13.19 5.12 3.37
N VAL A 28 -14.32 5.33 4.03
CA VAL A 28 -14.39 5.40 5.50
C VAL A 28 -14.79 4.04 6.06
N SER A 29 -14.02 3.55 7.03
CA SER A 29 -14.25 2.26 7.67
C SER A 29 -14.13 2.36 9.19
N VAL A 30 -15.00 1.64 9.90
CA VAL A 30 -14.97 1.49 11.36
C VAL A 30 -14.43 0.11 11.71
N TRP A 31 -13.46 0.06 12.59
CA TRP A 31 -12.83 -1.15 13.09
C TRP A 31 -13.07 -1.28 14.58
N THR A 32 -13.82 -2.28 14.97
CA THR A 32 -14.09 -2.58 16.36
C THR A 32 -13.39 -3.86 16.78
N GLY A 33 -12.91 -3.94 17.98
CA GLY A 33 -12.27 -5.15 18.49
C GLY A 33 -11.82 -5.04 19.93
N ASN A 34 -11.28 -6.13 20.40
CA ASN A 34 -10.59 -6.21 21.68
C ASN A 34 -9.08 -5.98 21.51
N ARG A 35 -8.29 -6.35 22.52
CA ARG A 35 -6.82 -6.35 22.42
C ARG A 35 -6.37 -7.21 21.25
N SER A 36 -5.59 -6.64 20.34
CA SER A 36 -5.21 -7.28 19.08
C SER A 36 -3.85 -6.80 18.60
N ARG A 37 -3.21 -7.61 17.76
CA ARG A 37 -1.98 -7.28 17.03
C ARG A 37 -2.20 -7.51 15.56
N ILE A 38 -1.87 -6.52 14.75
CA ILE A 38 -1.93 -6.58 13.30
C ILE A 38 -0.48 -6.52 12.80
N ALA A 39 -0.03 -7.61 12.18
CA ALA A 39 1.33 -7.71 11.65
C ALA A 39 1.62 -6.56 10.68
N ALA A 40 2.88 -6.13 10.63
CA ALA A 40 3.27 -5.03 9.75
C ALA A 40 2.97 -5.37 8.29
N HIS A 41 2.24 -4.48 7.65
CA HIS A 41 1.84 -4.50 6.25
C HIS A 41 1.85 -3.09 5.69
N GLN A 42 1.65 -2.95 4.40
CA GLN A 42 1.52 -1.65 3.73
C GLN A 42 0.22 -1.59 2.96
N ASP A 43 -0.33 -0.40 2.85
CA ASP A 43 -1.52 -0.10 2.05
C ASP A 43 -1.15 0.84 0.89
N LEU A 44 -1.80 0.65 -0.27
CA LEU A 44 -1.62 1.54 -1.42
C LEU A 44 -2.25 2.93 -1.20
N PRO A 45 -3.43 3.07 -0.55
CA PRO A 45 -3.98 4.38 -0.23
C PRO A 45 -3.20 5.10 0.87
N ASP A 46 -3.25 6.43 0.86
CA ASP A 46 -3.04 7.22 2.06
C ASP A 46 -4.12 6.90 3.09
N ASN A 47 -3.80 7.02 4.37
CA ASN A 47 -4.67 6.60 5.46
C ASN A 47 -4.59 7.57 6.63
N LEU A 48 -5.71 8.17 7.03
CA LEU A 48 -5.86 8.85 8.30
C LEU A 48 -6.60 7.90 9.26
N ALA A 49 -5.93 7.51 10.33
CA ALA A 49 -6.46 6.61 11.34
C ALA A 49 -6.79 7.36 12.63
N CYS A 50 -8.08 7.43 12.99
CA CYS A 50 -8.60 8.17 14.14
C CYS A 50 -9.03 7.18 15.22
N VAL A 51 -8.49 7.32 16.44
CA VAL A 51 -8.88 6.49 17.58
C VAL A 51 -10.15 7.06 18.22
N ALA A 52 -11.25 6.30 18.15
CA ALA A 52 -12.52 6.70 18.76
C ALA A 52 -12.73 6.10 20.16
N ALA A 53 -12.15 4.92 20.45
CA ALA A 53 -12.16 4.31 21.77
C ALA A 53 -10.99 3.36 21.98
N GLY A 54 -10.54 3.22 23.23
CA GLY A 54 -9.38 2.42 23.60
C GLY A 54 -8.07 3.09 23.17
N ARG A 55 -6.95 2.48 23.54
CA ARG A 55 -5.61 2.95 23.16
C ARG A 55 -5.04 2.10 22.05
N ARG A 56 -4.30 2.72 21.13
CA ARG A 56 -3.60 2.01 20.06
C ARG A 56 -2.16 2.43 19.96
N ARG A 57 -1.29 1.47 19.69
CA ARG A 57 0.10 1.72 19.33
C ARG A 57 0.27 1.46 17.84
N PHE A 58 0.89 2.41 17.17
CA PHE A 58 1.32 2.32 15.79
C PHE A 58 2.84 2.29 15.74
N THR A 59 3.38 1.36 14.99
CA THR A 59 4.81 1.31 14.66
C THR A 59 4.93 1.40 13.14
N LEU A 60 5.45 2.52 12.66
CA LEU A 60 5.56 2.83 11.24
C LEU A 60 7.00 2.70 10.77
N PHE A 61 7.17 2.24 9.53
CA PHE A 61 8.48 2.14 8.90
C PHE A 61 8.42 2.73 7.50
N PRO A 62 9.45 3.46 7.07
CA PRO A 62 9.52 3.95 5.71
C PRO A 62 9.68 2.78 4.71
N PRO A 63 9.26 2.96 3.44
CA PRO A 63 9.28 1.91 2.42
C PRO A 63 10.64 1.24 2.22
N GLU A 64 11.74 1.97 2.45
CA GLU A 64 13.12 1.50 2.33
C GLU A 64 13.45 0.34 3.29
N GLN A 65 12.67 0.17 4.35
CA GLN A 65 12.84 -0.91 5.33
C GLN A 65 12.25 -2.26 4.87
N LEU A 66 11.71 -2.36 3.65
CA LEU A 66 11.14 -3.58 3.08
C LEU A 66 12.01 -4.84 3.33
N SER A 67 13.30 -4.76 3.01
CA SER A 67 14.23 -5.90 3.16
C SER A 67 14.53 -6.26 4.61
N ASN A 68 14.33 -5.33 5.54
CA ASN A 68 14.62 -5.47 6.96
C ASN A 68 13.39 -5.96 7.75
N LEU A 69 12.20 -5.91 7.14
CA LEU A 69 10.94 -6.34 7.73
C LEU A 69 10.60 -7.81 7.46
N TYR A 70 11.38 -8.52 6.63
CA TYR A 70 11.19 -9.94 6.34
C TYR A 70 9.75 -10.26 5.92
N ILE A 71 9.30 -9.63 4.85
CA ILE A 71 7.94 -9.80 4.34
C ILE A 71 7.73 -11.22 3.83
N GLY A 72 6.60 -11.80 4.18
CA GLY A 72 6.20 -13.14 3.79
C GLY A 72 5.74 -13.25 2.33
N PRO A 73 5.11 -14.39 1.97
CA PRO A 73 4.64 -14.62 0.61
C PRO A 73 3.74 -13.50 0.10
N LEU A 74 3.91 -13.13 -1.18
CA LEU A 74 3.12 -12.06 -1.80
C LEU A 74 1.69 -12.50 -2.13
N ASP A 75 1.47 -13.78 -2.36
CA ASP A 75 0.25 -14.40 -2.88
C ASP A 75 -0.53 -15.23 -1.83
N PHE A 76 0.10 -15.60 -0.71
CA PHE A 76 -0.51 -16.35 0.38
C PHE A 76 -0.59 -15.53 1.67
N ALA A 77 -1.08 -14.29 1.56
CA ALA A 77 -1.12 -13.38 2.69
C ALA A 77 -2.54 -13.24 3.27
N PRO A 78 -2.69 -13.09 4.60
CA PRO A 78 -3.97 -12.77 5.21
C PRO A 78 -4.56 -11.48 4.59
N ALA A 79 -5.83 -11.53 4.20
CA ALA A 79 -6.53 -10.41 3.56
C ALA A 79 -5.84 -9.89 2.28
N ASN A 80 -5.10 -10.74 1.57
CA ASN A 80 -4.34 -10.41 0.35
C ASN A 80 -3.30 -9.28 0.54
N GLN A 81 -2.80 -9.11 1.77
CA GLN A 81 -1.75 -8.15 2.09
C GLN A 81 -0.51 -8.89 2.60
N PRO A 82 0.64 -8.80 1.93
CA PRO A 82 1.90 -9.32 2.45
C PRO A 82 2.24 -8.68 3.79
N ILE A 83 2.62 -9.52 4.74
CA ILE A 83 2.91 -9.10 6.12
C ILE A 83 4.33 -9.46 6.52
N SER A 84 4.91 -8.73 7.49
CA SER A 84 6.13 -9.14 8.15
C SER A 84 5.95 -10.46 8.88
N LEU A 85 6.95 -11.34 8.77
CA LEU A 85 7.01 -12.61 9.49
C LEU A 85 7.65 -12.50 10.88
N VAL A 86 8.11 -11.31 11.26
CA VAL A 86 8.72 -11.06 12.56
C VAL A 86 7.64 -10.87 13.62
N ASP A 87 7.77 -11.54 14.75
CA ASP A 87 6.98 -11.21 15.94
C ASP A 87 7.56 -9.95 16.59
N PHE A 88 6.86 -8.84 16.48
CA PHE A 88 7.30 -7.53 16.98
C PHE A 88 7.37 -7.48 18.53
N HIS A 89 6.70 -8.40 19.20
CA HIS A 89 6.71 -8.47 20.65
C HIS A 89 7.90 -9.26 21.21
N GLN A 90 8.32 -10.30 20.50
CA GLN A 90 9.48 -11.14 20.83
C GLN A 90 10.27 -11.43 19.54
N PRO A 91 10.99 -10.44 19.00
CA PRO A 91 11.68 -10.61 17.74
C PRO A 91 12.86 -11.60 17.90
N ASP A 92 12.84 -12.65 17.10
CA ASP A 92 13.97 -13.57 16.97
C ASP A 92 15.05 -12.93 16.08
N LEU A 93 15.99 -12.22 16.69
CA LEU A 93 17.08 -11.56 15.98
C LEU A 93 18.14 -12.52 15.44
N VAL A 94 18.14 -13.78 15.84
CA VAL A 94 18.99 -14.82 15.22
C VAL A 94 18.41 -15.19 13.85
N LYS A 95 17.11 -15.39 13.78
CA LYS A 95 16.39 -15.67 12.53
C LYS A 95 16.20 -14.43 11.65
N PHE A 96 16.00 -13.28 12.25
CA PHE A 96 15.68 -12.01 11.56
C PHE A 96 16.65 -10.87 11.93
N PRO A 97 17.97 -11.02 11.67
CA PRO A 97 18.99 -10.10 12.20
C PRO A 97 18.82 -8.65 11.73
N ARG A 98 18.36 -8.42 10.48
CA ARG A 98 18.17 -7.05 9.98
C ARG A 98 16.94 -6.34 10.57
N PHE A 99 16.09 -7.05 11.33
CA PHE A 99 14.95 -6.40 11.98
C PHE A 99 15.38 -5.35 13.01
N ALA A 100 16.55 -5.49 13.62
CA ALA A 100 17.12 -4.46 14.48
C ALA A 100 17.32 -3.13 13.75
N GLU A 101 17.76 -3.19 12.49
CA GLU A 101 17.90 -2.02 11.62
C GLU A 101 16.53 -1.40 11.29
N ALA A 102 15.52 -2.22 10.98
CA ALA A 102 14.16 -1.71 10.79
C ALA A 102 13.69 -0.95 12.03
N MET A 103 13.89 -1.49 13.22
CA MET A 103 13.49 -0.85 14.48
C MET A 103 14.23 0.46 14.76
N ALA A 104 15.47 0.61 14.32
CA ALA A 104 16.21 1.87 14.42
C ALA A 104 15.59 3.00 13.59
N HIS A 105 14.83 2.67 12.55
CA HIS A 105 14.12 3.62 11.68
C HIS A 105 12.61 3.68 11.96
N ALA A 106 12.14 2.98 12.99
CA ALA A 106 10.73 2.93 13.34
C ALA A 106 10.27 4.27 13.96
N GLN A 107 9.07 4.68 13.58
CA GLN A 107 8.34 5.75 14.25
C GLN A 107 7.20 5.11 15.07
N VAL A 108 7.21 5.33 16.37
CA VAL A 108 6.23 4.74 17.30
C VAL A 108 5.36 5.81 17.91
N ALA A 109 4.05 5.62 17.86
CA ALA A 109 3.07 6.47 18.52
C ALA A 109 2.04 5.65 19.28
N GLU A 110 1.73 6.03 20.53
CA GLU A 110 0.56 5.58 21.25
C GLU A 110 -0.51 6.67 21.17
N LEU A 111 -1.70 6.27 20.71
CA LEU A 111 -2.83 7.16 20.49
C LEU A 111 -3.95 6.83 21.47
N LEU A 112 -4.54 7.91 22.01
CA LEU A 112 -5.71 7.91 22.87
C LEU A 112 -6.96 8.24 22.07
N PRO A 113 -8.18 8.02 22.61
CA PRO A 113 -9.42 8.50 21.99
C PRO A 113 -9.36 10.00 21.70
N GLY A 114 -9.64 10.39 20.47
CA GLY A 114 -9.51 11.76 19.95
C GLY A 114 -8.23 12.02 19.16
N ASP A 115 -7.23 11.17 19.28
CA ASP A 115 -6.00 11.29 18.49
C ASP A 115 -6.18 10.67 17.09
N ALA A 116 -5.40 11.18 16.15
CA ALA A 116 -5.29 10.65 14.80
C ALA A 116 -3.85 10.57 14.33
N ILE A 117 -3.56 9.61 13.44
CA ILE A 117 -2.27 9.47 12.78
C ILE A 117 -2.45 9.38 11.28
N PHE A 118 -1.65 10.14 10.54
CA PHE A 118 -1.54 10.02 9.10
C PHE A 118 -0.48 8.99 8.74
N MET A 119 -0.85 8.02 7.93
CA MET A 119 0.03 7.01 7.36
C MET A 119 0.11 7.23 5.85
N PRO A 120 1.25 7.69 5.33
CA PRO A 120 1.44 7.84 3.89
C PRO A 120 1.29 6.51 3.15
N SER A 121 0.85 6.57 1.91
CA SER A 121 0.83 5.43 0.98
C SER A 121 2.15 4.66 1.04
N MET A 122 2.08 3.33 1.03
CA MET A 122 3.22 2.41 1.02
C MET A 122 4.10 2.39 2.28
N TRP A 123 3.80 3.15 3.33
CA TRP A 123 4.48 3.00 4.60
C TRP A 123 4.06 1.70 5.29
N TRP A 124 5.04 0.96 5.78
CA TRP A 124 4.80 -0.24 6.58
C TRP A 124 4.27 0.14 7.95
N HIS A 125 3.25 -0.55 8.42
CA HIS A 125 2.67 -0.24 9.72
C HIS A 125 2.22 -1.50 10.47
N HIS A 126 2.69 -1.63 11.72
CA HIS A 126 2.24 -2.58 12.72
C HIS A 126 1.31 -1.86 13.68
N ILE A 127 0.17 -2.47 14.02
CA ILE A 127 -0.84 -1.83 14.86
C ILE A 127 -1.25 -2.75 15.99
N GLU A 128 -1.27 -2.21 17.21
CA GLU A 128 -1.73 -2.92 18.40
C GLU A 128 -2.93 -2.21 19.02
N GLY A 129 -4.01 -2.95 19.29
CA GLY A 129 -5.07 -2.53 20.19
C GLY A 129 -4.67 -2.89 21.62
N LEU A 130 -4.51 -1.89 22.49
CA LEU A 130 -3.94 -2.08 23.84
C LEU A 130 -4.99 -2.38 24.90
N ASP A 131 -6.24 -1.97 24.69
CA ASP A 131 -7.32 -2.11 25.66
C ASP A 131 -8.29 -3.26 25.28
N SER A 132 -9.16 -3.64 26.22
CA SER A 132 -10.14 -4.72 26.00
C SER A 132 -11.25 -4.36 25.02
N PHE A 133 -11.46 -3.06 24.75
CA PHE A 133 -12.36 -2.55 23.74
C PHE A 133 -11.69 -1.40 22.99
N ASN A 134 -11.69 -1.48 21.67
CA ASN A 134 -11.06 -0.50 20.80
C ASN A 134 -11.95 -0.18 19.60
N VAL A 135 -12.04 1.08 19.24
CA VAL A 135 -12.67 1.55 18.01
C VAL A 135 -11.70 2.45 17.25
N LEU A 136 -11.49 2.16 15.97
CA LEU A 136 -10.70 2.96 15.06
C LEU A 136 -11.54 3.31 13.84
N ILE A 137 -11.42 4.53 13.36
CA ILE A 137 -12.04 5.00 12.13
C ILE A 137 -10.93 5.37 11.17
N ASN A 138 -10.93 4.76 9.98
CA ASN A 138 -9.96 5.04 8.94
C ASN A 138 -10.63 5.77 7.79
N TYR A 139 -9.92 6.74 7.25
CA TYR A 139 -10.19 7.40 5.99
C TYR A 139 -9.08 7.00 5.02
N TRP A 140 -9.42 6.27 3.95
CA TRP A 140 -8.47 5.84 2.93
C TRP A 140 -8.78 6.52 1.61
N TRP A 141 -7.77 7.13 1.00
CA TRP A 141 -7.91 7.72 -0.33
C TRP A 141 -6.69 7.46 -1.20
N ARG A 142 -6.88 7.50 -2.50
CA ARG A 142 -5.80 7.35 -3.47
C ARG A 142 -5.43 8.69 -4.08
N GLN A 143 -4.13 8.89 -4.34
CA GLN A 143 -3.63 10.01 -5.14
C GLN A 143 -3.78 9.73 -6.64
N SER A 144 -3.81 8.45 -7.04
CA SER A 144 -3.89 8.01 -8.42
C SER A 144 -5.34 7.90 -8.90
N PRO A 145 -5.60 8.14 -10.22
CA PRO A 145 -6.91 7.95 -10.82
C PRO A 145 -7.45 6.52 -10.63
N GLY A 146 -8.77 6.40 -10.42
CA GLY A 146 -9.44 5.12 -10.15
C GLY A 146 -9.39 4.11 -11.31
N TYR A 147 -9.03 4.55 -12.53
CA TYR A 147 -8.85 3.64 -13.67
C TYR A 147 -7.49 2.94 -13.70
N MET A 148 -6.55 3.32 -12.84
CA MET A 148 -5.25 2.64 -12.75
C MET A 148 -5.38 1.30 -12.02
N ASP A 149 -4.64 0.30 -12.50
CA ASP A 149 -4.55 -1.02 -11.88
C ASP A 149 -3.70 -1.00 -10.60
N ALA A 150 -3.83 -2.06 -9.80
CA ALA A 150 -3.00 -2.25 -8.63
C ALA A 150 -1.54 -2.54 -9.04
N PRO A 151 -0.54 -1.80 -8.52
CA PRO A 151 0.87 -2.01 -8.89
C PRO A 151 1.40 -3.43 -8.62
N VAL A 152 0.80 -4.15 -7.66
CA VAL A 152 1.14 -5.54 -7.37
C VAL A 152 0.95 -6.47 -8.59
N ASN A 153 0.00 -6.18 -9.48
CA ASN A 153 -0.18 -6.95 -10.72
C ASN A 153 1.04 -6.80 -11.65
N THR A 154 1.61 -5.59 -11.72
CA THR A 154 2.85 -5.34 -12.47
C THR A 154 4.02 -6.10 -11.83
N LEU A 155 4.14 -6.09 -10.51
CA LEU A 155 5.16 -6.85 -9.78
C LEU A 155 5.05 -8.35 -10.07
N MET A 156 3.85 -8.93 -10.00
CA MET A 156 3.62 -10.35 -10.30
C MET A 156 4.02 -10.69 -11.74
N HIS A 157 3.66 -9.84 -12.70
CA HIS A 157 4.05 -10.04 -14.10
C HIS A 157 5.57 -9.88 -14.31
N ALA A 158 6.21 -8.93 -13.64
CA ALA A 158 7.66 -8.75 -13.67
C ALA A 158 8.41 -9.94 -13.04
N ILE A 159 7.90 -10.51 -11.96
CA ILE A 159 8.42 -11.73 -11.36
C ILE A 159 8.37 -12.88 -12.39
N LEU A 160 7.25 -13.05 -13.07
CA LEU A 160 7.06 -14.09 -14.08
C LEU A 160 8.00 -13.93 -15.28
N THR A 161 8.30 -12.70 -15.68
CA THR A 161 8.97 -12.43 -16.97
C THR A 161 10.44 -12.00 -16.85
N LEU A 162 10.83 -11.40 -15.71
CA LEU A 162 12.15 -10.76 -15.60
C LEU A 162 13.06 -11.42 -14.55
N ARG A 163 12.50 -11.96 -13.46
CA ARG A 163 13.31 -12.42 -12.33
C ARG A 163 14.34 -13.48 -12.69
N GLU A 164 14.00 -14.40 -13.59
CA GLU A 164 14.86 -15.52 -13.98
C GLU A 164 15.74 -15.22 -15.22
N LEU A 165 15.70 -13.99 -15.75
CA LEU A 165 16.60 -13.60 -16.82
C LEU A 165 18.06 -13.59 -16.36
N PRO A 166 19.02 -13.81 -17.28
CA PRO A 166 20.45 -13.62 -16.98
C PRO A 166 20.74 -12.22 -16.42
N PRO A 167 21.70 -12.06 -15.49
CA PRO A 167 21.97 -10.78 -14.83
C PRO A 167 22.15 -9.58 -15.78
N PRO A 168 22.87 -9.67 -16.92
CA PRO A 168 22.99 -8.54 -17.84
C PRO A 168 21.64 -8.10 -18.43
N GLN A 169 20.73 -9.06 -18.70
CA GLN A 169 19.41 -8.74 -19.23
C GLN A 169 18.52 -8.10 -18.17
N ARG A 170 18.59 -8.54 -16.90
CA ARG A 170 17.87 -7.89 -15.80
C ARG A 170 18.30 -6.43 -15.61
N LEU A 171 19.63 -6.17 -15.68
CA LEU A 171 20.15 -4.79 -15.61
C LEU A 171 19.64 -3.93 -16.77
N ALA A 172 19.63 -4.49 -18.00
CA ALA A 172 19.06 -3.76 -19.13
C ALA A 172 17.58 -3.44 -18.94
N TRP A 173 16.78 -4.38 -18.43
CA TRP A 173 15.38 -4.15 -18.10
C TRP A 173 15.18 -3.16 -16.96
N GLN A 174 16.07 -3.12 -15.99
CA GLN A 174 16.05 -2.10 -14.93
C GLN A 174 16.16 -0.68 -15.54
N GLU A 175 17.03 -0.47 -16.51
CA GLU A 175 17.14 0.80 -17.22
C GLU A 175 15.87 1.14 -18.03
N VAL A 176 15.26 0.15 -18.67
CA VAL A 176 13.98 0.35 -19.37
C VAL A 176 12.88 0.78 -18.41
N PHE A 177 12.73 0.10 -17.26
CA PHE A 177 11.74 0.48 -16.25
C PHE A 177 12.06 1.84 -15.63
N ARG A 178 13.32 2.13 -15.34
CA ARG A 178 13.74 3.42 -14.84
C ARG A 178 13.29 4.54 -15.77
N HIS A 179 13.60 4.43 -17.07
CA HIS A 179 13.30 5.44 -18.08
C HIS A 179 11.81 5.64 -18.31
N TYR A 180 11.03 4.55 -18.49
CA TYR A 180 9.63 4.66 -18.89
C TYR A 180 8.63 4.70 -17.73
N ILE A 181 9.06 4.37 -16.49
CA ILE A 181 8.15 4.24 -15.35
C ILE A 181 8.58 5.12 -14.17
N PHE A 182 9.83 4.92 -13.66
CA PHE A 182 10.22 5.54 -12.40
C PHE A 182 10.71 6.96 -12.52
N GLU A 183 11.34 7.33 -13.63
CA GLU A 183 11.84 8.67 -13.92
C GLU A 183 11.08 9.31 -15.09
N ALA A 184 9.93 8.75 -15.49
CA ALA A 184 9.11 9.32 -16.55
C ALA A 184 8.56 10.70 -16.13
N ASP A 185 8.93 11.74 -16.88
CA ASP A 185 8.50 13.13 -16.67
C ASP A 185 7.75 13.71 -17.88
N GLY A 186 7.48 12.87 -18.89
CA GLY A 186 6.86 13.22 -20.16
C GLY A 186 7.86 13.50 -21.29
N SER A 187 9.15 13.61 -20.99
CA SER A 187 10.21 13.79 -22.01
C SER A 187 10.57 12.48 -22.73
N GLU A 188 10.32 11.32 -22.12
CA GLU A 188 10.63 10.00 -22.66
C GLU A 188 9.96 9.70 -24.01
N ALA A 189 8.88 10.41 -24.33
CA ALA A 189 8.15 10.31 -25.59
C ALA A 189 8.13 11.62 -26.39
N ALA A 190 8.87 12.66 -26.01
CA ALA A 190 8.84 13.97 -26.64
C ALA A 190 9.26 13.95 -28.13
N HIS A 191 10.18 13.05 -28.50
CA HIS A 191 10.65 12.86 -29.86
C HIS A 191 9.62 12.14 -30.78
N ILE A 192 8.54 11.59 -30.22
CA ILE A 192 7.50 10.90 -30.96
C ILE A 192 6.33 11.89 -31.20
N PRO A 193 5.87 12.08 -32.46
CA PRO A 193 4.68 12.89 -32.72
C PRO A 193 3.49 12.40 -31.88
N GLU A 194 2.73 13.34 -31.30
CA GLU A 194 1.65 13.03 -30.34
C GLU A 194 0.68 11.92 -30.82
N PRO A 195 0.17 11.92 -32.07
CA PRO A 195 -0.72 10.86 -32.54
C PRO A 195 -0.08 9.46 -32.60
N ALA A 196 1.26 9.40 -32.60
CA ALA A 196 2.01 8.15 -32.72
C ALA A 196 2.53 7.60 -31.38
N ARG A 197 2.36 8.34 -30.26
CA ARG A 197 2.88 7.94 -28.94
C ARG A 197 2.27 6.65 -28.37
N GLY A 198 1.09 6.28 -28.83
CA GLY A 198 0.45 5.02 -28.39
C GLY A 198 0.32 4.96 -26.86
N VAL A 199 0.90 3.92 -26.23
CA VAL A 199 0.88 3.71 -24.76
C VAL A 199 1.70 4.73 -24.00
N LEU A 200 2.64 5.42 -24.64
CA LEU A 200 3.46 6.46 -24.02
C LEU A 200 2.78 7.83 -23.97
N GLY A 201 1.64 7.99 -24.64
CA GLY A 201 0.86 9.23 -24.50
C GLY A 201 0.03 9.26 -23.20
N PRO A 202 -0.55 10.42 -22.83
CA PRO A 202 -1.30 10.58 -21.60
C PRO A 202 -2.32 9.47 -21.38
N LEU A 203 -2.33 8.92 -20.17
CA LEU A 203 -3.25 7.86 -19.78
C LEU A 203 -4.62 8.44 -19.42
N ASN A 204 -5.67 7.81 -19.94
CA ASN A 204 -7.06 8.09 -19.59
C ASN A 204 -7.84 6.77 -19.47
N LEU A 205 -9.13 6.83 -19.14
CA LEU A 205 -9.96 5.65 -18.91
C LEU A 205 -10.01 4.72 -20.13
N ASP A 206 -10.16 5.25 -21.35
CA ASP A 206 -10.29 4.42 -22.56
C ASP A 206 -8.96 3.78 -22.94
N LYS A 207 -7.87 4.52 -22.84
CA LYS A 207 -6.52 3.97 -23.04
C LYS A 207 -6.21 2.88 -22.00
N ALA A 208 -6.56 3.10 -20.73
CA ALA A 208 -6.39 2.11 -19.68
C ALA A 208 -7.18 0.82 -19.97
N ARG A 209 -8.42 0.93 -20.44
CA ARG A 209 -9.25 -0.21 -20.88
C ARG A 209 -8.60 -0.98 -22.04
N SER A 210 -8.13 -0.26 -23.05
CA SER A 210 -7.47 -0.85 -24.21
C SER A 210 -6.17 -1.57 -23.84
N MET A 211 -5.35 -0.96 -22.97
CA MET A 211 -4.12 -1.57 -22.47
C MET A 211 -4.40 -2.87 -21.69
N ARG A 212 -5.39 -2.86 -20.78
CA ARG A 212 -5.80 -4.09 -20.08
C ARG A 212 -6.21 -5.19 -21.02
N ALA A 213 -7.07 -4.88 -22.00
CA ALA A 213 -7.51 -5.85 -22.99
C ALA A 213 -6.33 -6.46 -23.77
N ALA A 214 -5.37 -5.63 -24.19
CA ALA A 214 -4.18 -6.07 -24.88
C ALA A 214 -3.27 -6.95 -24.03
N ILE A 215 -3.06 -6.60 -22.75
CA ILE A 215 -2.29 -7.40 -21.79
C ILE A 215 -2.96 -8.75 -21.56
N MET A 216 -4.27 -8.76 -21.27
CA MET A 216 -5.03 -9.98 -21.05
C MET A 216 -4.97 -10.92 -22.28
N GLN A 217 -5.05 -10.37 -23.48
CA GLN A 217 -4.95 -11.17 -24.72
C GLN A 217 -3.56 -11.80 -24.86
N LYS A 218 -2.48 -11.07 -24.53
CA LYS A 218 -1.11 -11.58 -24.58
C LYS A 218 -0.85 -12.66 -23.53
N LEU A 219 -1.49 -12.59 -22.36
CA LEU A 219 -1.33 -13.55 -21.27
C LEU A 219 -2.10 -14.85 -21.46
N LYS A 220 -3.05 -14.92 -22.40
CA LYS A 220 -3.82 -16.13 -22.73
C LYS A 220 -3.10 -17.09 -23.70
N ARG A 221 -1.84 -16.84 -24.04
CA ARG A 221 -1.06 -17.68 -24.97
C ARG A 221 -0.36 -18.80 -24.25
#